data_2e5015427b93dea923b4f09c21969337
#
_entry.id   2e5015427b93dea923b4f09c21969337
#
_cell.length_a   1.000
_cell.length_b   1.000
_cell.length_c   1.000
_cell.angle_alpha   90.00
_cell.angle_beta   90.00
_cell.angle_gamma   90.00
#
_symmetry.space_group_name_H-M   'P 1'
#
loop_
_entity.id
_entity.type
_entity.pdbx_description
1 polymer ?
#
loop_
_entity_poly.entity_id
_entity_poly.type
_entity_poly.pdbx_seq_one_letter_code
_entity_poly.pdbx_strand_id
1 'polypeptide(L)'
;VHNKTDRANALEVANGDENDLDLELSFAFAPTDELTIGAGFAQLNGAVVGGAVPADIDAMNINATYTVGKLLLGGEWSQIDAGNVTDQDAYLLLLDYDVSKVLGVAVRYSQWDTTANNDADQITVAPNYSITDNLGAILEYSNLNDSATGLDQDTIAVELTYTF
;
A
#
# COMPACT_ATOMS: atom_id res chain seq x y z
N VAL A 1 -7.00 -12.04 -11.43
CA VAL A 1 -7.71 -11.33 -12.52
C VAL A 1 -8.70 -10.41 -11.83
N HIS A 2 -8.31 -9.16 -11.57
CA HIS A 2 -9.25 -8.15 -11.06
C HIS A 2 -10.22 -7.77 -12.16
N ASN A 3 -11.51 -7.86 -11.85
CA ASN A 3 -12.58 -7.54 -12.78
C ASN A 3 -12.61 -6.01 -13.01
N LYS A 4 -12.38 -5.60 -14.23
CA LYS A 4 -12.32 -4.19 -14.67
C LYS A 4 -13.60 -3.39 -14.37
N THR A 5 -14.73 -4.07 -14.15
CA THR A 5 -16.04 -3.47 -13.90
C THR A 5 -16.23 -2.87 -12.51
N ASP A 6 -15.50 -3.34 -11.49
CA ASP A 6 -15.72 -2.87 -10.11
C ASP A 6 -14.95 -1.58 -9.76
N ARG A 7 -13.87 -1.26 -10.50
CA ARG A 7 -13.14 0.00 -10.33
C ARG A 7 -13.75 1.17 -11.10
N ALA A 8 -14.28 0.92 -12.29
CA ALA A 8 -14.94 1.94 -13.08
C ALA A 8 -16.14 2.56 -12.35
N ASN A 9 -16.97 1.74 -11.70
CA ASN A 9 -18.15 2.21 -10.98
C ASN A 9 -17.87 3.03 -9.71
N ALA A 10 -16.68 2.98 -9.16
CA ALA A 10 -16.31 3.77 -7.97
C ALA A 10 -15.79 5.18 -8.32
N LEU A 11 -15.36 5.40 -9.57
CA LEU A 11 -14.79 6.67 -10.05
C LEU A 11 -15.60 7.30 -11.20
N GLU A 12 -16.58 6.61 -11.76
CA GLU A 12 -17.52 7.22 -12.73
C GLU A 12 -18.44 8.22 -12.03
N VAL A 13 -17.93 9.41 -11.78
CA VAL A 13 -18.77 10.58 -11.57
C VAL A 13 -19.03 11.18 -12.94
N ALA A 14 -20.29 11.14 -13.31
CA ALA A 14 -20.82 11.65 -14.58
C ALA A 14 -20.19 12.98 -15.01
N ASN A 15 -19.69 13.03 -16.24
CA ASN A 15 -19.27 14.13 -17.10
C ASN A 15 -17.79 14.16 -17.52
N GLY A 16 -17.05 13.04 -17.44
CA GLY A 16 -15.83 12.90 -18.22
C GLY A 16 -16.17 12.76 -19.72
N ASP A 17 -15.37 13.34 -20.59
CA ASP A 17 -15.49 13.12 -22.03
C ASP A 17 -15.34 11.61 -22.30
N GLU A 18 -16.33 10.96 -22.93
CA GLU A 18 -16.38 9.50 -23.12
C GLU A 18 -15.22 8.91 -23.96
N ASN A 19 -14.22 9.76 -24.30
CA ASN A 19 -13.09 9.41 -25.14
C ASN A 19 -11.75 9.33 -24.40
N ASP A 20 -11.67 9.59 -23.11
CA ASP A 20 -10.42 9.52 -22.36
C ASP A 20 -10.16 8.08 -21.91
N LEU A 21 -9.02 7.54 -22.32
CA LEU A 21 -8.58 6.18 -21.99
C LEU A 21 -7.68 6.19 -20.75
N ASP A 22 -8.08 5.41 -19.76
CA ASP A 22 -7.20 5.11 -18.64
C ASP A 22 -6.12 4.11 -19.09
N LEU A 23 -4.90 4.34 -18.62
CA LEU A 23 -3.76 3.46 -18.87
C LEU A 23 -3.26 2.89 -17.55
N GLU A 24 -3.08 1.58 -17.49
CA GLU A 24 -2.43 0.91 -16.36
C GLU A 24 -1.36 -0.05 -16.90
N LEU A 25 -0.13 0.11 -16.41
CA LEU A 25 1.02 -0.74 -16.72
C LEU A 25 1.62 -1.26 -15.42
N SER A 26 1.97 -2.54 -15.40
CA SER A 26 2.71 -3.12 -14.28
C SER A 26 3.80 -4.05 -14.79
N PHE A 27 4.91 -4.09 -14.06
CA PHE A 27 6.06 -4.92 -14.34
C PHE A 27 6.51 -5.60 -13.06
N ALA A 28 6.86 -6.89 -13.15
CA ALA A 28 7.52 -7.62 -12.08
C ALA A 28 8.64 -8.47 -12.66
N PHE A 29 9.80 -8.46 -12.01
CA PHE A 29 11.00 -9.19 -12.40
C PHE A 29 11.65 -9.85 -11.18
N ALA A 30 11.94 -11.13 -11.27
CA ALA A 30 12.63 -11.90 -10.25
C ALA A 30 13.99 -12.36 -10.80
N PRO A 31 15.06 -11.58 -10.58
CA PRO A 31 16.40 -11.94 -11.05
C PRO A 31 16.99 -13.16 -10.35
N THR A 32 16.54 -13.44 -9.14
CA THR A 32 16.85 -14.65 -8.35
C THR A 32 15.59 -15.15 -7.65
N ASP A 33 15.64 -16.33 -7.06
CA ASP A 33 14.52 -16.88 -6.27
C ASP A 33 14.23 -16.04 -5.02
N GLU A 34 15.22 -15.30 -4.52
CA GLU A 34 15.11 -14.49 -3.31
C GLU A 34 14.69 -13.05 -3.57
N LEU A 35 14.94 -12.50 -4.76
CA LEU A 35 14.71 -11.08 -5.07
C LEU A 35 13.61 -10.91 -6.11
N THR A 36 12.60 -10.13 -5.76
CA THR A 36 11.58 -9.64 -6.69
C THR A 36 11.60 -8.13 -6.72
N ILE A 37 11.52 -7.55 -7.91
CA ILE A 37 11.44 -6.11 -8.15
C ILE A 37 10.17 -5.86 -8.96
N GLY A 38 9.38 -4.88 -8.57
CA GLY A 38 8.16 -4.48 -9.25
C GLY A 38 8.14 -2.98 -9.54
N ALA A 39 7.40 -2.59 -10.56
CA ALA A 39 7.06 -1.21 -10.85
C ALA A 39 5.65 -1.14 -11.45
N GLY A 40 4.95 -0.07 -11.17
CA GLY A 40 3.61 0.20 -11.69
C GLY A 40 3.48 1.66 -12.12
N PHE A 41 2.64 1.87 -13.11
CA PHE A 41 2.21 3.19 -13.56
C PHE A 41 0.72 3.11 -13.91
N ALA A 42 -0.04 4.13 -13.47
CA ALA A 42 -1.43 4.29 -13.86
C ALA A 42 -1.70 5.76 -14.20
N GLN A 43 -2.42 5.99 -15.29
CA GLN A 43 -2.94 7.29 -15.67
C GLN A 43 -4.47 7.19 -15.73
N LEU A 44 -5.16 8.02 -14.95
CA LEU A 44 -6.61 8.13 -14.91
C LEU A 44 -6.97 9.51 -15.43
N ASN A 45 -7.65 9.54 -16.58
CA ASN A 45 -8.03 10.79 -17.22
C ASN A 45 -9.41 11.26 -16.76
N GLY A 46 -9.57 12.57 -16.56
CA GLY A 46 -10.84 13.19 -16.19
C GLY A 46 -11.40 12.78 -14.82
N ALA A 47 -10.55 12.33 -13.90
CA ALA A 47 -10.98 11.96 -12.55
C ALA A 47 -11.45 13.18 -11.76
N VAL A 48 -12.55 13.04 -11.00
CA VAL A 48 -13.05 14.09 -10.10
C VAL A 48 -12.56 13.84 -8.69
N VAL A 49 -11.65 14.67 -8.22
CA VAL A 49 -11.10 14.59 -6.85
C VAL A 49 -11.72 15.71 -6.01
N GLY A 50 -12.37 15.35 -4.90
CA GLY A 50 -12.89 16.32 -3.92
C GLY A 50 -13.97 17.27 -4.44
N GLY A 51 -14.66 16.94 -5.55
CA GLY A 51 -15.71 17.79 -6.16
C GLY A 51 -15.15 18.99 -6.96
N ALA A 52 -13.87 18.98 -7.27
CA ALA A 52 -13.19 19.98 -8.10
C ALA A 52 -13.31 19.65 -9.60
N VAL A 53 -12.73 20.50 -10.44
CA VAL A 53 -12.63 20.28 -11.90
C VAL A 53 -11.96 18.93 -12.17
N PRO A 54 -12.44 18.15 -13.15
CA PRO A 54 -11.77 16.91 -13.54
C PRO A 54 -10.28 17.16 -13.82
N ALA A 55 -9.43 16.35 -13.24
CA ALA A 55 -8.00 16.40 -13.43
C ALA A 55 -7.48 15.02 -13.78
N ASP A 56 -6.40 14.97 -14.54
CA ASP A 56 -5.69 13.72 -14.76
C ASP A 56 -4.94 13.34 -13.47
N ILE A 57 -4.92 12.07 -13.16
CA ILE A 57 -4.19 11.51 -12.03
C ILE A 57 -3.16 10.55 -12.59
N ASP A 58 -1.90 10.85 -12.34
CA ASP A 58 -0.80 9.94 -12.59
C ASP A 58 -0.35 9.30 -11.26
N ALA A 59 -0.22 7.97 -11.26
CA ALA A 59 0.28 7.23 -10.13
C ALA A 59 1.40 6.31 -10.56
N MET A 60 2.49 6.27 -9.78
CA MET A 60 3.60 5.35 -10.02
C MET A 60 4.07 4.73 -8.72
N ASN A 61 4.61 3.51 -8.83
CA ASN A 61 5.30 2.86 -7.72
C ASN A 61 6.50 2.04 -8.18
N ILE A 62 7.44 1.89 -7.27
CA ILE A 62 8.55 0.92 -7.38
C ILE A 62 8.60 0.17 -6.06
N ASN A 63 8.70 -1.15 -6.14
CA ASN A 63 8.82 -2.00 -4.97
C ASN A 63 9.86 -3.09 -5.16
N ALA A 64 10.38 -3.60 -4.05
CA ALA A 64 11.26 -4.75 -4.05
C ALA A 64 11.04 -5.59 -2.79
N THR A 65 11.17 -6.91 -2.93
CA THR A 65 11.22 -7.85 -1.80
C THR A 65 12.45 -8.72 -1.92
N TYR A 66 13.10 -8.98 -0.80
CA TYR A 66 14.25 -9.85 -0.70
C TYR A 66 14.10 -10.82 0.47
N THR A 67 14.20 -12.12 0.18
CA THR A 67 14.10 -13.18 1.18
C THR A 67 15.44 -13.83 1.42
N VAL A 68 15.90 -13.87 2.66
CA VAL A 68 17.13 -14.55 3.07
C VAL A 68 16.88 -15.44 4.27
N GLY A 69 16.86 -16.75 4.03
CA GLY A 69 16.54 -17.73 5.04
C GLY A 69 15.13 -17.54 5.61
N LYS A 70 15.02 -17.06 6.83
CA LYS A 70 13.75 -16.81 7.54
C LYS A 70 13.33 -15.34 7.56
N LEU A 71 14.09 -14.49 6.88
CA LEU A 71 13.86 -13.05 6.86
C LEU A 71 13.39 -12.62 5.48
N LEU A 72 12.26 -11.91 5.43
CA LEU A 72 11.81 -11.16 4.27
C LEU A 72 11.98 -9.67 4.56
N LEU A 73 12.61 -8.98 3.63
CA LEU A 73 12.72 -7.52 3.58
C LEU A 73 11.89 -7.02 2.41
N GLY A 74 11.13 -5.97 2.62
CA GLY A 74 10.35 -5.30 1.59
C GLY A 74 10.52 -3.80 1.63
N GLY A 75 10.42 -3.17 0.48
CA GLY A 75 10.40 -1.70 0.36
C GLY A 75 9.56 -1.29 -0.82
N GLU A 76 8.87 -0.17 -0.67
CA GLU A 76 8.07 0.45 -1.72
C GLU A 76 8.18 1.97 -1.62
N TRP A 77 8.23 2.61 -2.77
CA TRP A 77 7.97 4.03 -2.95
C TRP A 77 6.83 4.18 -3.95
N SER A 78 5.92 5.09 -3.68
CA SER A 78 4.84 5.45 -4.59
C SER A 78 4.64 6.95 -4.62
N GLN A 79 4.17 7.44 -5.76
CA GLN A 79 3.82 8.85 -5.98
C GLN A 79 2.47 8.93 -6.68
N ILE A 80 1.67 9.90 -6.26
CA ILE A 80 0.43 10.27 -6.92
C ILE A 80 0.51 11.76 -7.25
N ASP A 81 0.38 12.10 -8.54
CA ASP A 81 0.19 13.45 -9.06
C ASP A 81 -1.27 13.59 -9.50
N ALA A 82 -1.99 14.51 -8.92
CA ALA A 82 -3.39 14.81 -9.24
C ALA A 82 -3.55 16.21 -9.87
N GLY A 83 -2.54 16.70 -10.56
CA GLY A 83 -2.51 17.89 -11.41
C GLY A 83 -2.79 19.22 -10.72
N ASN A 84 -3.86 19.34 -9.96
CA ASN A 84 -4.28 20.54 -9.25
C ASN A 84 -4.09 20.47 -7.73
N VAL A 85 -3.56 19.35 -7.24
CA VAL A 85 -3.28 19.09 -5.84
C VAL A 85 -1.79 18.85 -5.69
N THR A 86 -1.25 19.02 -4.51
CA THR A 86 0.17 18.72 -4.24
C THR A 86 0.42 17.23 -4.49
N ASP A 87 1.52 16.93 -5.20
CA ASP A 87 2.03 15.57 -5.34
C ASP A 87 2.16 14.92 -3.97
N GLN A 88 1.81 13.65 -3.90
CA GLN A 88 1.88 12.86 -2.67
C GLN A 88 2.85 11.71 -2.87
N ASP A 89 3.88 11.72 -2.06
CA ASP A 89 4.83 10.61 -1.95
C ASP A 89 4.48 9.70 -0.77
N ALA A 90 4.74 8.41 -0.93
CA ALA A 90 4.65 7.45 0.16
C ALA A 90 5.81 6.45 0.12
N TYR A 91 6.27 6.07 1.29
CA TYR A 91 7.35 5.10 1.49
C TYR A 91 6.88 4.01 2.45
N LEU A 92 7.26 2.78 2.16
CA LEU A 92 7.02 1.63 3.01
C LEU A 92 8.29 0.81 3.13
N LEU A 93 8.62 0.42 4.36
CA LEU A 93 9.64 -0.57 4.67
C LEU A 93 8.99 -1.70 5.47
N LEU A 94 9.29 -2.94 5.11
CA LEU A 94 8.79 -4.16 5.75
C LEU A 94 9.95 -5.06 6.13
N LEU A 95 9.89 -5.59 7.34
CA LEU A 95 10.69 -6.70 7.82
C LEU A 95 9.72 -7.76 8.34
N ASP A 96 9.82 -8.99 7.86
CA ASP A 96 9.07 -10.13 8.35
C ASP A 96 10.03 -11.27 8.67
N TYR A 97 9.97 -11.79 9.89
CA TYR A 97 10.90 -12.80 10.38
C TYR A 97 10.18 -14.01 10.98
N ASP A 98 10.46 -15.18 10.41
CA ASP A 98 10.01 -16.47 10.94
C ASP A 98 10.85 -16.87 12.17
N VAL A 99 10.39 -16.54 13.38
CA VAL A 99 11.03 -16.94 14.64
C VAL A 99 11.07 -18.47 14.73
N SER A 100 9.95 -19.12 14.42
CA SER A 100 9.81 -20.57 14.43
C SER A 100 8.86 -21.02 13.31
N LYS A 101 8.49 -22.31 13.26
CA LYS A 101 7.52 -22.85 12.30
C LYS A 101 6.09 -22.35 12.53
N VAL A 102 5.79 -21.85 13.72
CA VAL A 102 4.44 -21.43 14.11
C VAL A 102 4.36 -19.97 14.56
N LEU A 103 5.50 -19.30 14.71
CA LEU A 103 5.59 -17.91 15.18
C LEU A 103 6.42 -17.08 14.21
N GLY A 104 5.86 -16.01 13.71
CA GLY A 104 6.53 -14.96 12.98
C GLY A 104 6.30 -13.60 13.62
N VAL A 105 7.08 -12.61 13.20
CA VAL A 105 6.92 -11.20 13.58
C VAL A 105 7.20 -10.32 12.38
N ALA A 106 6.21 -9.52 11.99
CA ALA A 106 6.38 -8.47 11.00
C ALA A 106 6.52 -7.11 11.67
N VAL A 107 7.39 -6.27 11.09
CA VAL A 107 7.52 -4.85 11.45
C VAL A 107 7.41 -4.05 10.16
N ARG A 108 6.53 -3.07 10.15
CA ARG A 108 6.33 -2.17 9.02
C ARG A 108 6.49 -0.72 9.46
N TYR A 109 7.23 0.05 8.69
CA TYR A 109 7.26 1.50 8.76
C TYR A 109 6.69 2.06 7.46
N SER A 110 5.78 3.01 7.57
CA SER A 110 5.19 3.72 6.44
C SER A 110 5.25 5.20 6.71
N GLN A 111 5.52 5.99 5.69
CA GLN A 111 5.45 7.45 5.71
C GLN A 111 4.76 7.92 4.44
N TRP A 112 3.89 8.91 4.53
CA TRP A 112 3.23 9.51 3.37
C TRP A 112 2.93 10.98 3.62
N ASP A 113 2.91 11.74 2.53
CA ASP A 113 2.53 13.14 2.56
C ASP A 113 1.03 13.29 2.81
N THR A 114 0.64 14.17 3.71
CA THR A 114 -0.77 14.53 3.97
C THR A 114 -1.14 15.86 3.37
N THR A 115 -0.19 16.78 3.30
CA THR A 115 -0.29 18.10 2.65
C THR A 115 1.09 18.54 2.18
N ALA A 116 1.17 19.65 1.46
CA ALA A 116 2.41 20.20 0.88
C ALA A 116 3.63 20.33 1.82
N ASN A 117 3.42 20.31 3.14
CA ASN A 117 4.50 20.52 4.11
C ASN A 117 4.33 19.67 5.38
N ASN A 118 3.48 18.65 5.32
CA ASN A 118 3.21 17.82 6.48
C ASN A 118 3.11 16.35 6.05
N ASP A 119 3.73 15.51 6.84
CA ASP A 119 3.79 14.08 6.65
C ASP A 119 3.00 13.37 7.75
N ALA A 120 2.54 12.17 7.45
CA ALA A 120 2.15 11.20 8.45
C ALA A 120 3.09 10.01 8.39
N ASP A 121 3.41 9.44 9.53
CA ASP A 121 4.16 8.21 9.64
C ASP A 121 3.48 7.20 10.55
N GLN A 122 3.70 5.94 10.26
CA GLN A 122 3.15 4.84 11.03
C GLN A 122 4.18 3.73 11.22
N ILE A 123 4.35 3.30 12.45
CA ILE A 123 5.04 2.05 12.77
C ILE A 123 4.03 0.99 13.18
N THR A 124 4.18 -0.22 12.65
CA THR A 124 3.33 -1.38 12.97
C THR A 124 4.20 -2.55 13.37
N VAL A 125 3.82 -3.25 14.44
CA VAL A 125 4.43 -4.52 14.86
C VAL A 125 3.34 -5.57 14.93
N ALA A 126 3.52 -6.68 14.22
CA ALA A 126 2.50 -7.71 14.05
C ALA A 126 3.07 -9.13 14.27
N PRO A 127 3.15 -9.61 15.52
CA PRO A 127 3.37 -11.03 15.75
C PRO A 127 2.22 -11.85 15.20
N ASN A 128 2.55 -12.93 14.49
CA ASN A 128 1.61 -13.90 13.95
C ASN A 128 1.89 -15.29 14.50
N TYR A 129 0.83 -16.06 14.73
CA TYR A 129 0.92 -17.38 15.33
C TYR A 129 -0.01 -18.38 14.64
N SER A 130 0.55 -19.50 14.17
CA SER A 130 -0.23 -20.63 13.65
C SER A 130 -0.73 -21.49 14.81
N ILE A 131 -2.03 -21.39 15.12
CA ILE A 131 -2.66 -22.13 16.22
C ILE A 131 -2.83 -23.61 15.82
N THR A 132 -3.23 -23.82 14.57
CA THR A 132 -3.31 -25.14 13.90
C THR A 132 -2.87 -24.99 12.44
N ASP A 133 -2.81 -26.09 11.69
CA ASP A 133 -2.51 -26.04 10.24
C ASP A 133 -3.50 -25.18 9.44
N ASN A 134 -4.70 -24.97 9.97
CA ASN A 134 -5.78 -24.25 9.31
C ASN A 134 -6.18 -22.94 10.01
N LEU A 135 -5.71 -22.69 11.23
CA LEU A 135 -6.09 -21.52 12.01
C LEU A 135 -4.85 -20.72 12.41
N GLY A 136 -4.82 -19.46 12.02
CA GLY A 136 -3.82 -18.48 12.40
C GLY A 136 -4.42 -17.33 13.20
N ALA A 137 -3.58 -16.65 13.97
CA ALA A 137 -3.88 -15.41 14.66
C ALA A 137 -2.78 -14.39 14.40
N ILE A 138 -3.17 -13.12 14.21
CA ILE A 138 -2.27 -11.97 14.16
C ILE A 138 -2.71 -11.00 15.24
N LEU A 139 -1.76 -10.53 16.03
CA LEU A 139 -1.94 -9.38 16.93
C LEU A 139 -1.17 -8.23 16.32
N GLU A 140 -1.83 -7.13 16.03
CA GLU A 140 -1.21 -5.94 15.49
C GLU A 140 -1.25 -4.80 16.50
N TYR A 141 -0.13 -4.14 16.69
CA TYR A 141 -0.02 -2.84 17.33
C TYR A 141 0.53 -1.86 16.31
N SER A 142 -0.13 -0.70 16.17
CA SER A 142 0.36 0.40 15.35
C SER A 142 0.28 1.72 16.08
N ASN A 143 1.26 2.58 15.86
CA ASN A 143 1.30 3.98 16.26
C ASN A 143 1.37 4.84 15.00
N LEU A 144 0.43 5.76 14.87
CA LEU A 144 0.30 6.73 13.78
C LEU A 144 0.55 8.13 14.32
N ASN A 145 1.47 8.86 13.69
CA ASN A 145 1.69 10.28 13.88
C ASN A 145 1.31 11.04 12.60
N ASP A 146 0.49 12.08 12.73
CA ASP A 146 0.14 12.97 11.63
C ASP A 146 0.48 14.41 12.01
N SER A 147 1.49 14.95 11.37
CA SER A 147 1.99 16.30 11.65
C SER A 147 1.03 17.41 11.21
N ALA A 148 0.13 17.13 10.23
CA ALA A 148 -0.87 18.11 9.76
C ALA A 148 -1.96 18.35 10.80
N THR A 149 -2.41 17.30 11.46
CA THR A 149 -3.50 17.34 12.43
C THR A 149 -3.02 17.36 13.89
N GLY A 150 -1.74 17.02 14.12
CA GLY A 150 -1.18 16.79 15.45
C GLY A 150 -1.72 15.50 16.09
N LEU A 151 -2.24 14.57 15.28
CA LEU A 151 -2.76 13.29 15.75
C LEU A 151 -1.59 12.36 16.11
N ASP A 152 -1.66 11.78 17.31
CA ASP A 152 -0.83 10.66 17.76
C ASP A 152 -1.78 9.57 18.25
N GLN A 153 -1.86 8.46 17.52
CA GLN A 153 -2.87 7.43 17.76
C GLN A 153 -2.25 6.04 17.82
N ASP A 154 -2.51 5.36 18.92
CA ASP A 154 -2.22 3.93 19.10
C ASP A 154 -3.44 3.09 18.71
N THR A 155 -3.19 2.00 18.01
CA THR A 155 -4.23 1.01 17.63
C THR A 155 -3.75 -0.40 17.96
N ILE A 156 -4.64 -1.21 18.51
CA ILE A 156 -4.45 -2.65 18.69
C ILE A 156 -5.53 -3.37 17.91
N ALA A 157 -5.15 -4.32 17.06
CA ALA A 157 -6.07 -5.16 16.31
C ALA A 157 -5.72 -6.64 16.49
N VAL A 158 -6.73 -7.49 16.40
CA VAL A 158 -6.58 -8.96 16.39
C VAL A 158 -7.30 -9.50 15.17
N GLU A 159 -6.61 -10.30 14.39
CA GLU A 159 -7.14 -11.01 13.25
C GLU A 159 -7.05 -12.52 13.47
N LEU A 160 -8.09 -13.25 13.11
CA LEU A 160 -8.12 -14.72 13.05
C LEU A 160 -8.36 -15.14 11.60
N THR A 161 -7.44 -15.92 11.05
CA THR A 161 -7.52 -16.43 9.67
C THR A 161 -7.76 -17.94 9.72
N TYR A 162 -8.80 -18.39 9.03
CA TYR A 162 -9.10 -19.81 8.88
C TYR A 162 -9.11 -20.21 7.40
N THR A 163 -8.37 -21.28 7.06
CA THR A 163 -8.30 -21.85 5.70
C THR A 163 -8.98 -23.22 5.70
N PHE A 164 -9.88 -23.46 4.76
CA PHE A 164 -10.66 -24.71 4.60
C PHE A 164 -10.45 -25.34 3.23
#